data_202a425d9a34f7a8e07d1fdc125ae9d5
#
_entry.id   202a425d9a34f7a8e07d1fdc125ae9d5
#
_cell.length_a   1.000
_cell.length_b   1.000
_cell.length_c   1.000
_cell.angle_alpha   90.00
_cell.angle_beta   90.00
_cell.angle_gamma   90.00
#
_symmetry.space_group_name_H-M   'P 1'
#
loop_
_entity.id
_entity.type
_entity.pdbx_description
1 polymer ?
#
loop_
_entity_poly.entity_id
_entity_poly.type
_entity_poly.pdbx_seq_one_letter_code
_entity_poly.pdbx_strand_id
1 'polypeptide(L)'
;MDKPAQDETKQRPKTFWRNLRRTARYTKSSRKYVIIYIAFGLIEIPVSVIIPMLAAQRILDLTSNHLDQLLYTSLVVCGVGLFQNILNYIDNYVYLKLFIQIMTKLRMELTREALKLEVREIDKATTGLFIIRINDDANDVSYVLGEGISEITAVLTRVGVMGAIFVMNKYMFIYALITALVTYAIKRRGMKREYEIKRKTRKLEEKMAGLTSEMMRGVRDIKVLNAGTTVLSKMSERIDQTNRGEIKERSTRWRHWLVADSLETLLGFLFVVLAVVLLRHNLITIPVIVIIFNYRSEIISLVTNITWLIDYAERFNLAADRVYEVIDNKVFDKEKFGDVGLDRLEGKVEFDQVSFSYDRDGRKRPVLNGISFTVHPNERVAFVGRSGAGKTTIFNLITRLYHADSGTIKLDGYDIESLTRDSIRNNMSIITQSPY
;
A
#
# COMPACT_ATOMS: atom_id res chain seq x y z
N MET A 1 24.39 13.40 11.39
CA MET A 1 23.88 13.30 12.78
C MET A 1 22.47 12.75 12.68
N ASP A 2 22.34 11.43 12.84
CA ASP A 2 21.06 10.72 12.80
C ASP A 2 20.28 11.06 14.08
N LYS A 3 19.13 11.69 13.93
CA LYS A 3 18.17 11.76 15.04
C LYS A 3 17.72 10.31 15.35
N PRO A 4 17.74 9.88 16.63
CA PRO A 4 17.26 8.57 17.00
C PRO A 4 15.78 8.46 16.62
N ALA A 5 15.43 7.36 15.95
CA ALA A 5 14.06 6.99 15.65
C ALA A 5 13.28 6.94 16.97
N GLN A 6 12.50 7.99 17.24
CA GLN A 6 11.57 8.01 18.35
C GLN A 6 10.57 6.85 18.18
N ASP A 7 10.25 6.24 19.30
CA ASP A 7 9.38 5.08 19.47
C ASP A 7 7.98 5.30 18.85
N GLU A 8 7.90 5.11 17.52
CA GLU A 8 6.67 5.27 16.71
C GLU A 8 5.59 4.24 17.04
N THR A 9 5.89 3.28 17.92
CA THR A 9 5.01 2.15 18.19
C THR A 9 3.80 2.47 19.08
N LYS A 10 3.81 3.59 19.81
CA LYS A 10 2.76 3.93 20.79
C LYS A 10 1.62 4.86 20.30
N GLN A 11 1.76 5.52 19.14
CA GLN A 11 0.70 6.44 18.62
C GLN A 11 -0.23 5.81 17.57
N ARG A 12 -0.03 4.55 17.22
CA ARG A 12 -0.63 3.86 16.07
C ARG A 12 -2.16 3.65 16.07
N PRO A 13 -2.88 3.39 17.18
CA PRO A 13 -4.31 3.07 17.06
C PRO A 13 -5.19 4.29 16.70
N LYS A 14 -4.86 5.52 17.14
CA LYS A 14 -5.67 6.71 16.85
C LYS A 14 -5.59 7.18 15.39
N THR A 15 -4.46 6.98 14.73
CA THR A 15 -4.27 7.33 13.31
C THR A 15 -5.00 6.35 12.39
N PHE A 16 -4.98 5.05 12.70
CA PHE A 16 -5.64 4.00 11.92
C PHE A 16 -7.14 4.28 11.71
N TRP A 17 -7.89 4.45 12.80
CA TRP A 17 -9.35 4.69 12.71
C TRP A 17 -9.69 5.99 11.99
N ARG A 18 -8.88 7.03 12.17
CA ARG A 18 -9.02 8.29 11.43
C ARG A 18 -8.82 8.09 9.95
N ASN A 19 -7.73 7.41 9.56
CA ASN A 19 -7.39 7.13 8.17
C ASN A 19 -8.44 6.22 7.52
N LEU A 20 -8.89 5.18 8.22
CA LEU A 20 -9.93 4.27 7.76
C LEU A 20 -11.24 5.02 7.49
N ARG A 21 -11.69 5.89 8.42
CA ARG A 21 -12.90 6.69 8.24
C ARG A 21 -12.79 7.65 7.05
N ARG A 22 -11.60 8.18 6.80
CA ARG A 22 -11.35 9.06 5.63
C ARG A 22 -11.41 8.26 4.34
N THR A 23 -10.70 7.14 4.29
CA THR A 23 -10.67 6.28 3.12
C THR A 23 -12.05 5.70 2.81
N ALA A 24 -12.84 5.36 3.83
CA ALA A 24 -14.22 4.92 3.67
C ALA A 24 -15.15 5.95 2.97
N ARG A 25 -14.76 7.23 2.87
CA ARG A 25 -15.54 8.21 2.10
C ARG A 25 -15.52 7.91 0.60
N TYR A 26 -14.46 7.30 0.10
CA TYR A 26 -14.35 6.91 -1.32
C TYR A 26 -15.31 5.77 -1.68
N THR A 27 -15.79 5.00 -0.69
CA THR A 27 -16.79 3.94 -0.92
C THR A 27 -18.20 4.47 -1.09
N LYS A 28 -18.48 5.76 -0.80
CA LYS A 28 -19.84 6.32 -0.83
C LYS A 28 -20.58 6.09 -2.16
N SER A 29 -19.89 6.22 -3.30
CA SER A 29 -20.49 5.97 -4.63
C SER A 29 -20.59 4.48 -4.96
N SER A 30 -19.93 3.63 -4.19
CA SER A 30 -19.86 2.18 -4.41
C SER A 30 -20.60 1.40 -3.32
N ARG A 31 -21.48 2.07 -2.54
CA ARG A 31 -22.19 1.48 -1.40
C ARG A 31 -22.89 0.17 -1.72
N LYS A 32 -23.50 0.08 -2.90
CA LYS A 32 -24.16 -1.15 -3.36
C LYS A 32 -23.19 -2.34 -3.41
N TYR A 33 -21.96 -2.15 -3.89
CA TYR A 33 -20.94 -3.20 -3.93
C TYR A 33 -20.44 -3.58 -2.53
N VAL A 34 -20.29 -2.62 -1.64
CA VAL A 34 -19.93 -2.89 -0.23
C VAL A 34 -21.01 -3.72 0.46
N ILE A 35 -22.30 -3.38 0.27
CA ILE A 35 -23.42 -4.11 0.87
C ILE A 35 -23.48 -5.53 0.31
N ILE A 36 -23.36 -5.70 -1.01
CA ILE A 36 -23.34 -7.00 -1.67
C ILE A 36 -22.19 -7.83 -1.15
N TYR A 37 -20.99 -7.25 -1.05
CA TYR A 37 -19.78 -7.92 -0.57
C TYR A 37 -19.94 -8.43 0.87
N ILE A 38 -20.45 -7.60 1.77
CA ILE A 38 -20.75 -8.00 3.16
C ILE A 38 -21.83 -9.08 3.20
N ALA A 39 -22.87 -8.96 2.38
CA ALA A 39 -23.96 -9.95 2.36
C ALA A 39 -23.46 -11.34 1.91
N PHE A 40 -22.58 -11.39 0.88
CA PHE A 40 -21.96 -12.65 0.46
C PHE A 40 -21.06 -13.25 1.55
N GLY A 41 -20.23 -12.43 2.19
CA GLY A 41 -19.41 -12.89 3.33
C GLY A 41 -20.25 -13.45 4.48
N LEU A 42 -21.43 -12.87 4.76
CA LEU A 42 -22.35 -13.41 5.76
C LEU A 42 -23.00 -14.74 5.33
N ILE A 43 -23.25 -14.94 4.03
CA ILE A 43 -23.76 -16.20 3.49
C ILE A 43 -22.69 -17.31 3.54
N GLU A 44 -21.42 -16.93 3.40
CA GLU A 44 -20.30 -17.88 3.47
C GLU A 44 -20.15 -18.53 4.86
N ILE A 45 -20.53 -17.84 5.93
CA ILE A 45 -20.43 -18.36 7.32
C ILE A 45 -21.18 -19.70 7.49
N PRO A 46 -22.51 -19.80 7.25
CA PRO A 46 -23.21 -21.07 7.39
C PRO A 46 -22.72 -22.12 6.38
N VAL A 47 -22.36 -21.74 5.17
CA VAL A 47 -21.86 -22.68 4.14
C VAL A 47 -20.58 -23.38 4.60
N SER A 48 -19.62 -22.65 5.16
CA SER A 48 -18.36 -23.21 5.67
C SER A 48 -18.52 -24.06 6.92
N VAL A 49 -19.60 -23.90 7.69
CA VAL A 49 -19.94 -24.82 8.80
C VAL A 49 -20.62 -26.06 8.27
N ILE A 50 -21.51 -25.96 7.29
CA ILE A 50 -22.30 -27.09 6.78
C ILE A 50 -21.46 -28.08 5.95
N ILE A 51 -20.54 -27.61 5.11
CA ILE A 51 -19.75 -28.47 4.22
C ILE A 51 -18.97 -29.56 4.97
N PRO A 52 -18.18 -29.27 6.04
CA PRO A 52 -17.50 -30.31 6.81
C PRO A 52 -18.45 -31.29 7.51
N MET A 53 -19.65 -30.82 7.92
CA MET A 53 -20.67 -31.71 8.51
C MET A 53 -21.20 -32.70 7.47
N LEU A 54 -21.52 -32.25 6.26
CA LEU A 54 -21.95 -33.11 5.16
C LEU A 54 -20.84 -34.07 4.70
N ALA A 55 -19.57 -33.60 4.71
CA ALA A 55 -18.42 -34.44 4.40
C ALA A 55 -18.26 -35.57 5.42
N ALA A 56 -18.48 -35.30 6.70
CA ALA A 56 -18.47 -36.31 7.75
C ALA A 56 -19.63 -37.32 7.60
N GLN A 57 -20.83 -36.84 7.24
CA GLN A 57 -21.98 -37.71 6.99
C GLN A 57 -21.69 -38.70 5.88
N ARG A 58 -21.03 -38.30 4.78
CA ARG A 58 -20.62 -39.23 3.72
C ARG A 58 -19.71 -40.36 4.23
N ILE A 59 -18.78 -40.05 5.13
CA ILE A 59 -17.89 -41.06 5.70
C ILE A 59 -18.68 -42.05 6.54
N LEU A 60 -19.68 -41.57 7.28
CA LEU A 60 -20.57 -42.44 8.06
C LEU A 60 -21.46 -43.32 7.20
N ASP A 61 -22.07 -42.75 6.15
CA ASP A 61 -22.91 -43.49 5.21
C ASP A 61 -22.11 -44.60 4.52
N LEU A 62 -20.84 -44.32 4.15
CA LEU A 62 -19.93 -45.32 3.58
C LEU A 62 -19.60 -46.44 4.58
N THR A 63 -19.29 -46.09 5.84
CA THR A 63 -18.91 -47.09 6.86
C THR A 63 -20.09 -47.90 7.34
N SER A 64 -21.32 -47.38 7.24
CA SER A 64 -22.56 -48.07 7.59
C SER A 64 -23.18 -48.87 6.43
N ASN A 65 -22.50 -48.92 5.27
CA ASN A 65 -22.96 -49.57 4.06
C ASN A 65 -24.31 -49.07 3.51
N HIS A 66 -24.64 -47.79 3.77
CA HIS A 66 -25.84 -47.13 3.26
C HIS A 66 -25.55 -46.47 1.91
N LEU A 67 -25.39 -47.22 0.84
CA LEU A 67 -24.94 -46.74 -0.47
C LEU A 67 -25.90 -45.73 -1.11
N ASP A 68 -27.22 -45.91 -0.93
CA ASP A 68 -28.20 -44.95 -1.47
C ASP A 68 -28.10 -43.56 -0.77
N GLN A 69 -27.91 -43.55 0.53
CA GLN A 69 -27.70 -42.32 1.31
C GLN A 69 -26.37 -41.69 0.94
N LEU A 70 -25.31 -42.47 0.71
CA LEU A 70 -24.01 -41.97 0.25
C LEU A 70 -24.10 -41.25 -1.10
N LEU A 71 -24.89 -41.80 -2.05
CA LEU A 71 -25.10 -41.14 -3.34
C LEU A 71 -25.83 -39.79 -3.16
N TYR A 72 -26.89 -39.79 -2.35
CA TYR A 72 -27.65 -38.57 -2.07
C TYR A 72 -26.78 -37.51 -1.37
N THR A 73 -26.10 -37.84 -0.29
CA THR A 73 -25.21 -36.93 0.44
C THR A 73 -24.07 -36.41 -0.43
N SER A 74 -23.52 -37.25 -1.32
CA SER A 74 -22.49 -36.85 -2.28
C SER A 74 -23.00 -35.86 -3.31
N LEU A 75 -24.23 -36.03 -3.81
CA LEU A 75 -24.87 -35.09 -4.73
C LEU A 75 -25.15 -33.75 -4.06
N VAL A 76 -25.64 -33.75 -2.81
CA VAL A 76 -25.84 -32.52 -2.03
C VAL A 76 -24.52 -31.78 -1.81
N VAL A 77 -23.46 -32.49 -1.43
CA VAL A 77 -22.12 -31.85 -1.25
C VAL A 77 -21.59 -31.28 -2.55
N CYS A 78 -21.77 -31.99 -3.67
CA CYS A 78 -21.41 -31.48 -5.00
C CYS A 78 -22.19 -30.19 -5.32
N GLY A 79 -23.50 -30.18 -5.09
CA GLY A 79 -24.35 -28.99 -5.31
C GLY A 79 -23.93 -27.79 -4.45
N VAL A 80 -23.70 -28.02 -3.15
CA VAL A 80 -23.24 -26.98 -2.23
C VAL A 80 -21.85 -26.49 -2.61
N GLY A 81 -20.93 -27.38 -3.02
CA GLY A 81 -19.60 -27.01 -3.47
C GLY A 81 -19.62 -26.18 -4.76
N LEU A 82 -20.47 -26.56 -5.74
CA LEU A 82 -20.67 -25.75 -6.96
C LEU A 82 -21.27 -24.37 -6.63
N PHE A 83 -22.23 -24.32 -5.73
CA PHE A 83 -22.81 -23.08 -5.25
C PHE A 83 -21.76 -22.19 -4.59
N GLN A 84 -20.91 -22.77 -3.73
CA GLN A 84 -19.81 -22.04 -3.10
C GLN A 84 -18.82 -21.47 -4.14
N ASN A 85 -18.47 -22.24 -5.17
CA ASN A 85 -17.59 -21.74 -6.24
C ASN A 85 -18.21 -20.55 -7.00
N ILE A 86 -19.52 -20.57 -7.23
CA ILE A 86 -20.24 -19.44 -7.83
C ILE A 86 -20.22 -18.23 -6.90
N LEU A 87 -20.48 -18.44 -5.61
CA LEU A 87 -20.39 -17.36 -4.62
C LEU A 87 -18.99 -16.73 -4.59
N ASN A 88 -17.94 -17.55 -4.53
CA ASN A 88 -16.55 -17.07 -4.54
C ASN A 88 -16.21 -16.28 -5.82
N TYR A 89 -16.71 -16.72 -6.98
CA TYR A 89 -16.53 -15.98 -8.22
C TYR A 89 -17.18 -14.61 -8.17
N ILE A 90 -18.43 -14.53 -7.70
CA ILE A 90 -19.17 -13.28 -7.60
C ILE A 90 -18.51 -12.36 -6.57
N ASP A 91 -18.10 -12.89 -5.42
CA ASP A 91 -17.40 -12.16 -4.37
C ASP A 91 -16.12 -11.53 -4.88
N ASN A 92 -15.26 -12.30 -5.55
CA ASN A 92 -14.03 -11.81 -6.17
C ASN A 92 -14.30 -10.72 -7.24
N TYR A 93 -15.37 -10.87 -8.02
CA TYR A 93 -15.73 -9.88 -9.03
C TYR A 93 -16.21 -8.56 -8.39
N VAL A 94 -17.03 -8.64 -7.34
CA VAL A 94 -17.52 -7.48 -6.59
C VAL A 94 -16.37 -6.78 -5.89
N TYR A 95 -15.48 -7.55 -5.26
CA TYR A 95 -14.24 -7.07 -4.66
C TYR A 95 -13.40 -6.29 -5.67
N LEU A 96 -13.11 -6.88 -6.83
CA LEU A 96 -12.29 -6.25 -7.86
C LEU A 96 -12.89 -4.92 -8.34
N LYS A 97 -14.21 -4.86 -8.54
CA LYS A 97 -14.89 -3.60 -8.89
C LYS A 97 -14.78 -2.55 -7.80
N LEU A 98 -14.97 -2.95 -6.54
CA LEU A 98 -14.85 -2.05 -5.39
C LEU A 98 -13.42 -1.48 -5.29
N PHE A 99 -12.44 -2.36 -5.35
CA PHE A 99 -11.01 -2.02 -5.30
C PHE A 99 -10.62 -1.02 -6.41
N ILE A 100 -10.94 -1.33 -7.68
CA ILE A 100 -10.59 -0.47 -8.82
C ILE A 100 -11.25 0.90 -8.69
N GLN A 101 -12.52 0.97 -8.26
CA GLN A 101 -13.22 2.23 -8.11
C GLN A 101 -12.61 3.12 -7.01
N ILE A 102 -12.22 2.55 -5.88
CA ILE A 102 -11.57 3.28 -4.79
C ILE A 102 -10.19 3.75 -5.24
N MET A 103 -9.40 2.85 -5.82
CA MET A 103 -8.04 3.13 -6.30
C MET A 103 -8.05 4.26 -7.35
N THR A 104 -8.95 4.21 -8.34
CA THR A 104 -9.05 5.24 -9.38
C THR A 104 -9.36 6.61 -8.78
N LYS A 105 -10.33 6.68 -7.85
CA LYS A 105 -10.66 7.96 -7.19
C LYS A 105 -9.53 8.51 -6.37
N LEU A 106 -8.87 7.65 -5.60
CA LEU A 106 -7.75 8.07 -4.75
C LEU A 106 -6.58 8.55 -5.60
N ARG A 107 -6.24 7.85 -6.68
CA ARG A 107 -5.21 8.28 -7.64
C ARG A 107 -5.55 9.61 -8.30
N MET A 108 -6.79 9.78 -8.75
CA MET A 108 -7.23 11.04 -9.35
C MET A 108 -7.17 12.21 -8.37
N GLU A 109 -7.54 11.99 -7.11
CA GLU A 109 -7.44 13.02 -6.07
C GLU A 109 -5.98 13.34 -5.75
N LEU A 110 -5.14 12.31 -5.57
CA LEU A 110 -3.69 12.51 -5.37
C LEU A 110 -3.03 13.26 -6.52
N THR A 111 -3.35 12.88 -7.76
CA THR A 111 -2.82 13.58 -8.95
C THR A 111 -3.29 15.04 -8.98
N ARG A 112 -4.57 15.28 -8.70
CA ARG A 112 -5.12 16.65 -8.64
C ARG A 112 -4.44 17.48 -7.56
N GLU A 113 -4.22 16.91 -6.40
CA GLU A 113 -3.60 17.63 -5.29
C GLU A 113 -2.08 17.80 -5.51
N ALA A 114 -1.42 16.82 -6.14
CA ALA A 114 0.00 16.94 -6.53
C ALA A 114 0.21 18.06 -7.57
N LEU A 115 -0.70 18.24 -8.52
CA LEU A 115 -0.64 19.33 -9.51
C LEU A 115 -0.86 20.74 -8.91
N LYS A 116 -1.30 20.83 -7.66
CA LYS A 116 -1.44 22.09 -6.94
C LYS A 116 -0.24 22.41 -6.05
N LEU A 117 0.73 21.51 -5.95
CA LEU A 117 1.93 21.72 -5.13
C LEU A 117 2.83 22.79 -5.75
N GLU A 118 3.52 23.53 -4.91
CA GLU A 118 4.60 24.40 -5.36
C GLU A 118 5.70 23.60 -6.04
N VAL A 119 6.24 24.08 -7.15
CA VAL A 119 7.33 23.44 -7.90
C VAL A 119 8.54 23.20 -6.99
N ARG A 120 8.79 24.13 -6.06
CA ARG A 120 9.84 24.00 -5.04
C ARG A 120 9.72 22.75 -4.20
N GLU A 121 8.50 22.33 -3.86
CA GLU A 121 8.25 21.12 -3.08
C GLU A 121 8.49 19.86 -3.91
N ILE A 122 8.12 19.89 -5.20
CA ILE A 122 8.38 18.80 -6.13
C ILE A 122 9.88 18.60 -6.36
N ASP A 123 10.63 19.70 -6.48
CA ASP A 123 12.09 19.66 -6.65
C ASP A 123 12.81 19.13 -5.41
N LYS A 124 12.36 19.50 -4.20
CA LYS A 124 12.92 19.00 -2.94
C LYS A 124 12.64 17.49 -2.74
N ALA A 125 11.41 17.08 -3.02
CA ALA A 125 10.96 15.72 -2.71
C ALA A 125 11.33 14.67 -3.75
N THR A 126 11.81 15.06 -4.91
CA THR A 126 12.01 14.25 -6.13
C THR A 126 10.70 13.74 -6.75
N THR A 127 10.63 13.74 -8.07
CA THR A 127 9.46 13.26 -8.83
C THR A 127 9.13 11.79 -8.51
N GLY A 128 10.16 10.98 -8.23
CA GLY A 128 10.00 9.55 -7.90
C GLY A 128 9.14 9.32 -6.64
N LEU A 129 9.21 10.21 -5.65
CA LEU A 129 8.40 10.10 -4.43
C LEU A 129 6.90 10.21 -4.74
N PHE A 130 6.50 11.16 -5.58
CA PHE A 130 5.09 11.33 -5.95
C PHE A 130 4.59 10.17 -6.82
N ILE A 131 5.43 9.62 -7.70
CA ILE A 131 5.10 8.43 -8.49
C ILE A 131 4.79 7.24 -7.58
N ILE A 132 5.62 7.00 -6.55
CA ILE A 132 5.39 5.94 -5.57
C ILE A 132 4.09 6.19 -4.79
N ARG A 133 3.83 7.42 -4.35
CA ARG A 133 2.60 7.76 -3.61
C ARG A 133 1.34 7.57 -4.43
N ILE A 134 1.36 7.96 -5.70
CA ILE A 134 0.21 7.84 -6.61
C ILE A 134 -0.03 6.36 -7.01
N ASN A 135 1.03 5.58 -7.23
CA ASN A 135 0.89 4.21 -7.69
C ASN A 135 0.82 3.20 -6.54
N ASP A 136 1.83 3.16 -5.68
CA ASP A 136 1.99 2.09 -4.70
C ASP A 136 1.21 2.38 -3.41
N ASP A 137 1.35 3.58 -2.82
CA ASP A 137 0.65 3.91 -1.59
C ASP A 137 -0.87 3.99 -1.81
N ALA A 138 -1.33 4.53 -2.95
CA ALA A 138 -2.76 4.54 -3.30
C ALA A 138 -3.31 3.12 -3.50
N ASN A 139 -2.50 2.21 -4.06
CA ASN A 139 -2.85 0.80 -4.19
C ASN A 139 -2.99 0.13 -2.81
N ASP A 140 -2.00 0.31 -1.92
CA ASP A 140 -2.02 -0.27 -0.57
C ASP A 140 -3.20 0.25 0.25
N VAL A 141 -3.53 1.55 0.16
CA VAL A 141 -4.71 2.14 0.83
C VAL A 141 -6.01 1.54 0.30
N SER A 142 -6.11 1.33 -1.02
CA SER A 142 -7.33 0.79 -1.64
C SER A 142 -7.51 -0.70 -1.36
N TYR A 143 -6.41 -1.44 -1.28
CA TYR A 143 -6.38 -2.87 -1.03
C TYR A 143 -6.98 -3.23 0.33
N VAL A 144 -6.69 -2.44 1.37
CA VAL A 144 -7.18 -2.73 2.72
C VAL A 144 -8.69 -2.60 2.85
N LEU A 145 -9.36 -1.73 2.08
CA LEU A 145 -10.82 -1.65 2.11
C LEU A 145 -11.51 -2.86 1.48
N GLY A 146 -10.85 -3.50 0.51
CA GLY A 146 -11.36 -4.73 -0.09
C GLY A 146 -10.95 -5.96 0.72
N GLU A 147 -9.67 -6.26 0.77
CA GLU A 147 -9.12 -7.43 1.47
C GLU A 147 -9.37 -7.40 2.98
N GLY A 148 -9.35 -6.20 3.61
CA GLY A 148 -9.65 -6.08 5.01
C GLY A 148 -11.07 -6.52 5.37
N ILE A 149 -12.06 -6.29 4.50
CA ILE A 149 -13.43 -6.78 4.69
C ILE A 149 -13.46 -8.31 4.53
N SER A 150 -12.78 -8.87 3.51
CA SER A 150 -12.65 -10.29 3.30
C SER A 150 -12.01 -10.99 4.50
N GLU A 151 -10.91 -10.46 5.01
CA GLU A 151 -10.23 -11.03 6.17
C GLU A 151 -11.08 -10.95 7.45
N ILE A 152 -11.87 -9.89 7.62
CA ILE A 152 -12.80 -9.79 8.74
C ILE A 152 -13.91 -10.85 8.62
N THR A 153 -14.51 -11.02 7.44
CA THR A 153 -15.52 -12.08 7.21
C THR A 153 -14.92 -13.46 7.38
N ALA A 154 -13.71 -13.70 6.89
CA ALA A 154 -12.97 -14.93 7.10
C ALA A 154 -12.71 -15.25 8.59
N VAL A 155 -12.31 -14.25 9.37
CA VAL A 155 -12.15 -14.40 10.83
C VAL A 155 -13.50 -14.72 11.50
N LEU A 156 -14.58 -14.02 11.14
CA LEU A 156 -15.91 -14.28 11.68
C LEU A 156 -16.39 -15.68 11.35
N THR A 157 -16.17 -16.16 10.13
CA THR A 157 -16.48 -17.54 9.70
C THR A 157 -15.77 -18.56 10.60
N ARG A 158 -14.47 -18.37 10.84
CA ARG A 158 -13.67 -19.31 11.65
C ARG A 158 -14.00 -19.23 13.13
N VAL A 159 -14.41 -18.07 13.62
CA VAL A 159 -14.98 -17.93 14.98
C VAL A 159 -16.32 -18.70 15.07
N GLY A 160 -17.14 -18.67 14.02
CA GLY A 160 -18.35 -19.49 13.91
C GLY A 160 -18.04 -21.00 13.99
N VAL A 161 -17.00 -21.45 13.26
CA VAL A 161 -16.52 -22.84 13.34
C VAL A 161 -16.05 -23.20 14.75
N MET A 162 -15.31 -22.32 15.43
CA MET A 162 -14.91 -22.52 16.82
C MET A 162 -16.13 -22.63 17.74
N GLY A 163 -17.18 -21.83 17.52
CA GLY A 163 -18.45 -21.94 18.22
C GLY A 163 -19.14 -23.28 18.00
N ALA A 164 -19.14 -23.79 16.75
CA ALA A 164 -19.68 -25.11 16.43
C ALA A 164 -18.92 -26.23 17.16
N ILE A 165 -17.60 -26.19 17.21
CA ILE A 165 -16.77 -27.14 17.97
C ILE A 165 -17.11 -27.10 19.46
N PHE A 166 -17.31 -25.89 20.04
CA PHE A 166 -17.69 -25.74 21.44
C PHE A 166 -19.04 -26.43 21.77
N VAL A 167 -20.03 -26.23 20.90
CA VAL A 167 -21.36 -26.87 21.06
C VAL A 167 -21.26 -28.39 20.93
N MET A 168 -20.43 -28.89 20.01
CA MET A 168 -20.26 -30.32 19.78
C MET A 168 -19.50 -31.00 20.92
N ASN A 169 -18.39 -30.41 21.35
CA ASN A 169 -17.57 -30.99 22.42
C ASN A 169 -16.63 -29.98 23.07
N LYS A 170 -16.84 -29.72 24.36
CA LYS A 170 -16.05 -28.74 25.15
C LYS A 170 -14.55 -29.09 25.26
N TYR A 171 -14.20 -30.37 25.30
CA TYR A 171 -12.79 -30.80 25.42
C TYR A 171 -12.04 -30.58 24.12
N MET A 172 -12.69 -30.87 22.99
CA MET A 172 -12.13 -30.58 21.67
C MET A 172 -12.04 -29.08 21.40
N PHE A 173 -12.95 -28.28 21.93
CA PHE A 173 -12.85 -26.81 21.89
C PHE A 173 -11.60 -26.28 22.63
N ILE A 174 -11.36 -26.82 23.86
CA ILE A 174 -10.14 -26.45 24.62
C ILE A 174 -8.89 -26.82 23.83
N TYR A 175 -8.86 -28.02 23.23
CA TYR A 175 -7.78 -28.46 22.37
C TYR A 175 -7.60 -27.49 21.18
N ALA A 176 -8.67 -27.12 20.49
CA ALA A 176 -8.64 -26.17 19.36
C ALA A 176 -8.10 -24.79 19.78
N LEU A 177 -8.51 -24.30 20.95
CA LEU A 177 -8.04 -23.03 21.51
C LEU A 177 -6.54 -23.08 21.82
N ILE A 178 -6.06 -24.16 22.45
CA ILE A 178 -4.62 -24.36 22.72
C ILE A 178 -3.84 -24.41 21.41
N THR A 179 -4.35 -25.17 20.43
CA THR A 179 -3.74 -25.26 19.09
C THR A 179 -3.62 -23.88 18.45
N ALA A 180 -4.68 -23.09 18.45
CA ALA A 180 -4.67 -21.72 17.91
C ALA A 180 -3.65 -20.82 18.61
N LEU A 181 -3.58 -20.85 19.94
CA LEU A 181 -2.65 -20.04 20.73
C LEU A 181 -1.19 -20.43 20.49
N VAL A 182 -0.89 -21.74 20.46
CA VAL A 182 0.48 -22.24 20.21
C VAL A 182 0.92 -21.88 18.78
N THR A 183 0.07 -22.10 17.80
CA THR A 183 0.33 -21.75 16.40
C THR A 183 0.56 -20.24 16.24
N TYR A 184 -0.27 -19.42 16.88
CA TYR A 184 -0.11 -17.97 16.87
C TYR A 184 1.23 -17.52 17.47
N ALA A 185 1.61 -18.08 18.63
CA ALA A 185 2.87 -17.73 19.30
C ALA A 185 4.10 -18.04 18.44
N ILE A 186 4.08 -19.18 17.74
CA ILE A 186 5.18 -19.60 16.84
C ILE A 186 5.20 -18.71 15.59
N LYS A 187 4.08 -18.53 14.91
CA LYS A 187 3.98 -17.65 13.74
C LYS A 187 4.43 -16.22 14.05
N ARG A 188 3.97 -15.66 15.16
CA ARG A 188 4.35 -14.30 15.57
C ARG A 188 5.85 -14.12 15.81
N ARG A 189 6.50 -15.12 16.43
CA ARG A 189 7.98 -15.11 16.61
C ARG A 189 8.71 -15.20 15.27
N GLY A 190 8.23 -16.06 14.37
CA GLY A 190 8.79 -16.22 13.03
C GLY A 190 8.73 -14.93 12.22
N MET A 191 7.59 -14.29 12.19
CA MET A 191 7.35 -13.03 11.45
C MET A 191 8.29 -11.90 11.88
N LYS A 192 8.50 -11.69 13.19
CA LYS A 192 9.43 -10.64 13.65
C LYS A 192 10.83 -10.82 13.08
N ARG A 193 11.32 -12.05 13.10
CA ARG A 193 12.67 -12.39 12.61
C ARG A 193 12.77 -12.26 11.09
N GLU A 194 11.73 -12.68 10.39
CA GLU A 194 11.61 -12.53 8.93
C GLU A 194 11.61 -11.06 8.52
N TYR A 195 10.84 -10.23 9.22
CA TYR A 195 10.76 -8.79 8.98
C TYR A 195 12.12 -8.08 9.12
N GLU A 196 12.91 -8.42 10.16
CA GLU A 196 14.25 -7.86 10.35
C GLU A 196 15.21 -8.23 9.20
N ILE A 197 15.14 -9.47 8.73
CA ILE A 197 15.97 -9.93 7.60
C ILE A 197 15.52 -9.25 6.31
N LYS A 198 14.22 -9.24 6.03
CA LYS A 198 13.63 -8.59 4.86
C LYS A 198 14.01 -7.11 4.78
N ARG A 199 14.01 -6.40 5.92
CA ARG A 199 14.47 -5.00 5.97
C ARG A 199 15.94 -4.84 5.56
N LYS A 200 16.80 -5.81 5.91
CA LYS A 200 18.22 -5.79 5.49
C LYS A 200 18.36 -6.09 4.01
N THR A 201 17.66 -7.09 3.50
CA THR A 201 17.65 -7.46 2.07
C THR A 201 17.16 -6.28 1.22
N ARG A 202 16.06 -5.62 1.61
CA ARG A 202 15.55 -4.45 0.92
C ARG A 202 16.57 -3.32 0.78
N LYS A 203 17.39 -3.07 1.80
CA LYS A 203 18.48 -2.08 1.69
C LYS A 203 19.54 -2.47 0.66
N LEU A 204 19.78 -3.76 0.45
CA LEU A 204 20.71 -4.24 -0.60
C LEU A 204 20.09 -4.06 -1.99
N GLU A 205 18.80 -4.37 -2.13
CA GLU A 205 18.02 -4.14 -3.37
C GLU A 205 17.99 -2.66 -3.75
N GLU A 206 17.75 -1.75 -2.78
CA GLU A 206 17.78 -0.30 -3.00
C GLU A 206 19.16 0.18 -3.50
N LYS A 207 20.25 -0.33 -2.91
CA LYS A 207 21.62 -0.01 -3.36
C LYS A 207 21.90 -0.55 -4.77
N MET A 208 21.42 -1.74 -5.09
CA MET A 208 21.55 -2.34 -6.42
C MET A 208 20.75 -1.54 -7.46
N ALA A 209 19.50 -1.17 -7.14
CA ALA A 209 18.68 -0.33 -8.00
C ALA A 209 19.30 1.04 -8.25
N GLY A 210 19.91 1.65 -7.21
CA GLY A 210 20.68 2.89 -7.33
C GLY A 210 21.85 2.78 -8.32
N LEU A 211 22.66 1.75 -8.17
CA LEU A 211 23.78 1.48 -9.08
C LEU A 211 23.32 1.24 -10.51
N THR A 212 22.26 0.46 -10.71
CA THR A 212 21.65 0.21 -12.03
C THR A 212 21.19 1.51 -12.68
N SER A 213 20.52 2.37 -11.92
CA SER A 213 20.07 3.68 -12.39
C SER A 213 21.24 4.61 -12.78
N GLU A 214 22.31 4.60 -11.98
CA GLU A 214 23.54 5.35 -12.26
C GLU A 214 24.23 4.87 -13.55
N MET A 215 24.35 3.54 -13.70
CA MET A 215 24.89 2.93 -14.91
C MET A 215 24.09 3.30 -16.16
N MET A 216 22.77 3.23 -16.09
CA MET A 216 21.90 3.56 -17.24
C MET A 216 21.99 5.04 -17.61
N ARG A 217 22.10 5.94 -16.64
CA ARG A 217 22.33 7.38 -16.92
C ARG A 217 23.71 7.66 -17.50
N GLY A 218 24.74 6.97 -16.99
CA GLY A 218 26.12 7.12 -17.42
C GLY A 218 26.57 6.19 -18.56
N VAL A 219 25.66 5.47 -19.23
CA VAL A 219 26.02 4.46 -20.24
C VAL A 219 26.88 5.02 -21.37
N ARG A 220 26.67 6.29 -21.74
CA ARG A 220 27.45 6.98 -22.76
C ARG A 220 28.91 7.17 -22.30
N ASP A 221 29.10 7.61 -21.10
CA ASP A 221 30.43 7.85 -20.51
C ASP A 221 31.17 6.53 -20.28
N ILE A 222 30.44 5.48 -19.79
CA ILE A 222 30.99 4.14 -19.64
C ILE A 222 31.54 3.60 -20.96
N LYS A 223 30.80 3.81 -22.06
CA LYS A 223 31.25 3.41 -23.41
C LYS A 223 32.46 4.22 -23.91
N VAL A 224 32.44 5.55 -23.75
CA VAL A 224 33.51 6.44 -24.16
C VAL A 224 34.80 6.16 -23.41
N LEU A 225 34.71 5.90 -22.10
CA LEU A 225 35.83 5.62 -21.21
C LEU A 225 36.28 4.15 -21.24
N ASN A 226 35.62 3.29 -22.03
CA ASN A 226 35.87 1.84 -22.07
C ASN A 226 35.85 1.18 -20.67
N ALA A 227 35.00 1.72 -19.77
CA ALA A 227 34.92 1.29 -18.36
C ALA A 227 33.94 0.12 -18.12
N GLY A 228 33.49 -0.56 -19.19
CA GLY A 228 32.46 -1.62 -19.12
C GLY A 228 32.82 -2.76 -18.18
N THR A 229 34.05 -3.27 -18.24
CA THR A 229 34.52 -4.37 -17.37
C THR A 229 34.50 -3.99 -15.88
N THR A 230 34.94 -2.79 -15.55
CA THR A 230 34.99 -2.28 -14.18
C THR A 230 33.55 -2.10 -13.62
N VAL A 231 32.63 -1.62 -14.44
CA VAL A 231 31.25 -1.43 -14.05
C VAL A 231 30.54 -2.77 -13.88
N LEU A 232 30.78 -3.73 -14.78
CA LEU A 232 30.25 -5.10 -14.68
C LEU A 232 30.76 -5.83 -13.42
N SER A 233 32.03 -5.68 -13.05
CA SER A 233 32.55 -6.27 -11.82
C SER A 233 31.89 -5.73 -10.56
N LYS A 234 31.67 -4.40 -10.49
CA LYS A 234 30.90 -3.77 -9.39
C LYS A 234 29.45 -4.26 -9.36
N MET A 235 28.84 -4.41 -10.52
CA MET A 235 27.46 -4.90 -10.62
C MET A 235 27.36 -6.35 -10.16
N SER A 236 28.29 -7.22 -10.60
CA SER A 236 28.38 -8.62 -10.17
C SER A 236 28.50 -8.73 -8.64
N GLU A 237 29.38 -7.93 -8.03
CA GLU A 237 29.53 -7.91 -6.57
C GLU A 237 28.22 -7.51 -5.85
N ARG A 238 27.50 -6.51 -6.37
CA ARG A 238 26.21 -6.09 -5.81
C ARG A 238 25.12 -7.13 -5.98
N ILE A 239 25.07 -7.79 -7.15
CA ILE A 239 24.15 -8.91 -7.40
C ILE A 239 24.42 -10.03 -6.40
N ASP A 240 25.70 -10.41 -6.18
CA ASP A 240 26.06 -11.46 -5.22
C ASP A 240 25.66 -11.10 -3.79
N GLN A 241 25.86 -9.83 -3.38
CA GLN A 241 25.42 -9.36 -2.05
C GLN A 241 23.89 -9.45 -1.90
N THR A 242 23.14 -9.05 -2.91
CA THR A 242 21.68 -9.10 -2.92
C THR A 242 21.19 -10.54 -2.91
N ASN A 243 21.75 -11.41 -3.75
CA ASN A 243 21.42 -12.83 -3.82
C ASN A 243 21.66 -13.55 -2.48
N ARG A 244 22.79 -13.27 -1.81
CA ARG A 244 23.06 -13.81 -0.44
C ARG A 244 22.00 -13.30 0.55
N GLY A 245 21.57 -12.04 0.46
CA GLY A 245 20.50 -11.48 1.26
C GLY A 245 19.18 -12.23 1.03
N GLU A 246 18.78 -12.42 -0.23
CA GLU A 246 17.57 -13.14 -0.61
C GLU A 246 17.60 -14.60 -0.18
N ILE A 247 18.72 -15.32 -0.39
CA ILE A 247 18.87 -16.70 0.06
C ILE A 247 18.67 -16.78 1.58
N LYS A 248 19.27 -15.86 2.34
CA LYS A 248 19.11 -15.81 3.79
C LYS A 248 17.67 -15.53 4.21
N GLU A 249 16.99 -14.63 3.53
CA GLU A 249 15.57 -14.32 3.77
C GLU A 249 14.69 -15.54 3.49
N ARG A 250 14.80 -16.13 2.27
CA ARG A 250 14.02 -17.29 1.85
C ARG A 250 14.30 -18.53 2.73
N SER A 251 15.56 -18.79 3.06
CA SER A 251 15.92 -19.93 3.93
C SER A 251 15.40 -19.75 5.36
N THR A 252 15.33 -18.50 5.85
CA THR A 252 14.73 -18.23 7.17
C THR A 252 13.21 -18.43 7.12
N ARG A 253 12.55 -17.97 6.07
CA ARG A 253 11.11 -18.20 5.85
C ARG A 253 10.80 -19.69 5.76
N TRP A 254 11.57 -20.45 4.99
CA TRP A 254 11.38 -21.91 4.86
C TRP A 254 11.62 -22.64 6.18
N ARG A 255 12.60 -22.23 6.98
CA ARG A 255 12.80 -22.81 8.33
C ARG A 255 11.59 -22.56 9.24
N HIS A 256 11.04 -21.35 9.23
CA HIS A 256 9.83 -21.06 9.99
C HIS A 256 8.62 -21.86 9.48
N TRP A 257 8.52 -22.03 8.18
CA TRP A 257 7.47 -22.84 7.56
C TRP A 257 7.61 -24.31 7.93
N LEU A 258 8.82 -24.85 7.85
CA LEU A 258 9.10 -26.21 8.31
C LEU A 258 8.71 -26.42 9.79
N VAL A 259 9.05 -25.48 10.66
CA VAL A 259 8.68 -25.59 12.10
C VAL A 259 7.15 -25.52 12.26
N ALA A 260 6.46 -24.64 11.50
CA ALA A 260 5.01 -24.52 11.57
C ALA A 260 4.31 -25.78 11.06
N ASP A 261 4.74 -26.36 9.92
CA ASP A 261 4.20 -27.59 9.34
C ASP A 261 4.47 -28.81 10.23
N SER A 262 5.68 -28.91 10.80
CA SER A 262 6.02 -29.97 11.73
C SER A 262 5.16 -29.90 13.00
N LEU A 263 4.93 -28.69 13.50
CA LEU A 263 4.01 -28.48 14.61
C LEU A 263 2.58 -28.88 14.26
N GLU A 264 2.09 -28.49 13.08
CA GLU A 264 0.75 -28.85 12.60
C GLU A 264 0.58 -30.38 12.52
N THR A 265 1.59 -31.06 12.03
CA THR A 265 1.62 -32.55 11.98
C THR A 265 1.57 -33.16 13.39
N LEU A 266 2.38 -32.64 14.33
CA LEU A 266 2.38 -33.08 15.72
C LEU A 266 1.03 -32.82 16.42
N LEU A 267 0.46 -31.64 16.23
CA LEU A 267 -0.86 -31.29 16.74
C LEU A 267 -1.93 -32.21 16.12
N GLY A 268 -1.82 -32.57 14.83
CA GLY A 268 -2.70 -33.54 14.20
C GLY A 268 -2.63 -34.93 14.86
N PHE A 269 -1.44 -35.38 15.21
CA PHE A 269 -1.28 -36.64 15.95
C PHE A 269 -1.89 -36.54 17.38
N LEU A 270 -1.61 -35.47 18.11
CA LEU A 270 -2.18 -35.24 19.44
C LEU A 270 -3.72 -35.16 19.43
N PHE A 271 -4.29 -34.60 18.36
CA PHE A 271 -5.75 -34.64 18.12
C PHE A 271 -6.27 -36.06 18.12
N VAL A 272 -5.65 -36.96 17.36
CA VAL A 272 -6.08 -38.35 17.27
C VAL A 272 -5.95 -39.06 18.62
N VAL A 273 -4.85 -38.83 19.34
CA VAL A 273 -4.66 -39.38 20.69
C VAL A 273 -5.76 -38.91 21.64
N LEU A 274 -6.05 -37.63 21.67
CA LEU A 274 -7.12 -37.08 22.49
C LEU A 274 -8.48 -37.64 22.10
N ALA A 275 -8.77 -37.73 20.81
CA ALA A 275 -10.02 -38.29 20.28
C ALA A 275 -10.23 -39.75 20.76
N VAL A 276 -9.18 -40.59 20.69
CA VAL A 276 -9.23 -41.98 21.18
C VAL A 276 -9.48 -42.05 22.68
N VAL A 277 -8.81 -41.18 23.48
CA VAL A 277 -9.02 -41.13 24.94
C VAL A 277 -10.47 -40.75 25.26
N LEU A 278 -10.97 -39.67 24.63
CA LEU A 278 -12.36 -39.22 24.84
C LEU A 278 -13.40 -40.25 24.39
N LEU A 279 -13.13 -40.95 23.30
CA LEU A 279 -14.00 -42.02 22.81
C LEU A 279 -14.06 -43.18 23.80
N ARG A 280 -12.93 -43.63 24.39
CA ARG A 280 -12.88 -44.67 25.41
C ARG A 280 -13.68 -44.32 26.67
N HIS A 281 -13.76 -43.04 26.99
CA HIS A 281 -14.55 -42.55 28.14
C HIS A 281 -16.00 -42.19 27.76
N ASN A 282 -16.46 -42.51 26.54
CA ASN A 282 -17.79 -42.14 26.01
C ASN A 282 -18.13 -40.67 26.09
N LEU A 283 -17.09 -39.79 26.02
CA LEU A 283 -17.22 -38.33 26.06
C LEU A 283 -17.36 -37.69 24.67
N ILE A 284 -17.16 -38.48 23.61
CA ILE A 284 -17.30 -38.06 22.20
C ILE A 284 -17.75 -39.26 21.36
N THR A 285 -18.38 -38.99 20.23
CA THR A 285 -18.78 -40.04 19.26
C THR A 285 -17.92 -39.94 17.98
N ILE A 286 -17.83 -41.03 17.23
CA ILE A 286 -17.05 -41.09 15.98
C ILE A 286 -17.48 -40.01 14.98
N PRO A 287 -18.79 -39.77 14.73
CA PRO A 287 -19.23 -38.69 13.87
C PRO A 287 -18.64 -37.32 14.23
N VAL A 288 -18.68 -36.97 15.52
CA VAL A 288 -18.17 -35.71 16.02
C VAL A 288 -16.65 -35.57 15.85
N ILE A 289 -15.90 -36.70 16.03
CA ILE A 289 -14.47 -36.73 15.77
C ILE A 289 -14.17 -36.41 14.30
N VAL A 290 -14.89 -37.02 13.37
CA VAL A 290 -14.71 -36.82 11.93
C VAL A 290 -15.03 -35.37 11.53
N ILE A 291 -16.10 -34.79 12.08
CA ILE A 291 -16.46 -33.39 11.82
C ILE A 291 -15.35 -32.47 12.30
N ILE A 292 -14.90 -32.62 13.55
CA ILE A 292 -13.88 -31.74 14.15
C ILE A 292 -12.51 -31.94 13.45
N PHE A 293 -12.22 -33.16 12.98
CA PHE A 293 -11.01 -33.40 12.19
C PHE A 293 -11.01 -32.57 10.89
N ASN A 294 -12.14 -32.47 10.20
CA ASN A 294 -12.29 -31.62 9.02
C ASN A 294 -12.17 -30.12 9.35
N TYR A 295 -12.54 -29.70 10.54
CA TYR A 295 -12.37 -28.29 10.98
C TYR A 295 -10.94 -27.94 11.40
N ARG A 296 -10.01 -28.89 11.49
CA ARG A 296 -8.64 -28.64 11.95
C ARG A 296 -7.94 -27.54 11.14
N SER A 297 -8.07 -27.58 9.82
CA SER A 297 -7.51 -26.57 8.91
C SER A 297 -8.09 -25.18 9.16
N GLU A 298 -9.37 -25.10 9.54
CA GLU A 298 -10.03 -23.82 9.82
C GLU A 298 -9.49 -23.16 11.10
N ILE A 299 -9.11 -23.96 12.11
CA ILE A 299 -8.48 -23.47 13.34
C ILE A 299 -7.13 -22.78 13.03
N ILE A 300 -6.32 -23.41 12.16
CA ILE A 300 -5.02 -22.88 11.75
C ILE A 300 -5.19 -21.65 10.87
N SER A 301 -6.19 -21.68 9.99
CA SER A 301 -6.55 -20.55 9.14
C SER A 301 -7.02 -19.34 9.92
N LEU A 302 -7.72 -19.53 11.06
CA LEU A 302 -8.08 -18.43 11.98
C LEU A 302 -6.85 -17.61 12.39
N VAL A 303 -5.79 -18.31 12.81
CA VAL A 303 -4.54 -17.66 13.20
C VAL A 303 -3.88 -16.93 12.03
N THR A 304 -3.93 -17.54 10.85
CA THR A 304 -3.36 -16.94 9.62
C THR A 304 -4.10 -15.67 9.25
N ASN A 305 -5.44 -15.68 9.22
CA ASN A 305 -6.25 -14.51 8.89
C ASN A 305 -6.10 -13.37 9.90
N ILE A 306 -6.04 -13.67 11.20
CA ILE A 306 -5.75 -12.65 12.22
C ILE A 306 -4.38 -12.01 11.96
N THR A 307 -3.38 -12.80 11.58
CA THR A 307 -2.04 -12.32 11.27
C THR A 307 -2.03 -11.43 10.03
N TRP A 308 -2.73 -11.82 8.96
CA TRP A 308 -2.91 -11.02 7.75
C TRP A 308 -3.64 -9.71 8.05
N LEU A 309 -4.68 -9.75 8.85
CA LEU A 309 -5.44 -8.55 9.23
C LEU A 309 -4.55 -7.51 9.94
N ILE A 310 -3.64 -7.97 10.81
CA ILE A 310 -2.67 -7.10 11.49
C ILE A 310 -1.68 -6.50 10.47
N ASP A 311 -1.12 -7.31 9.56
CA ASP A 311 -0.18 -6.84 8.53
C ASP A 311 -0.82 -5.82 7.58
N TYR A 312 -2.05 -6.08 7.15
CA TYR A 312 -2.83 -5.14 6.34
C TYR A 312 -3.10 -3.82 7.06
N ALA A 313 -3.46 -3.87 8.34
CA ALA A 313 -3.68 -2.67 9.12
C ALA A 313 -2.41 -1.81 9.26
N GLU A 314 -1.24 -2.44 9.43
CA GLU A 314 0.04 -1.74 9.51
C GLU A 314 0.42 -1.11 8.16
N ARG A 315 0.32 -1.85 7.06
CA ARG A 315 0.60 -1.34 5.70
C ARG A 315 -0.32 -0.19 5.33
N PHE A 316 -1.62 -0.37 5.58
CA PHE A 316 -2.62 0.66 5.35
C PHE A 316 -2.29 1.95 6.08
N ASN A 317 -1.98 1.86 7.38
CA ASN A 317 -1.73 3.06 8.17
C ASN A 317 -0.52 3.83 7.66
N LEU A 318 0.55 3.11 7.30
CA LEU A 318 1.76 3.71 6.75
C LEU A 318 1.53 4.35 5.37
N ALA A 319 0.81 3.67 4.48
CA ALA A 319 0.49 4.19 3.16
C ALA A 319 -0.51 5.36 3.24
N ALA A 320 -1.54 5.24 4.08
CA ALA A 320 -2.54 6.28 4.27
C ALA A 320 -1.96 7.58 4.86
N ASP A 321 -1.05 7.50 5.82
CA ASP A 321 -0.38 8.68 6.36
C ASP A 321 0.37 9.42 5.23
N ARG A 322 1.12 8.71 4.38
CA ARG A 322 1.84 9.30 3.23
C ARG A 322 0.92 9.88 2.15
N VAL A 323 -0.17 9.20 1.85
CA VAL A 323 -1.20 9.69 0.92
C VAL A 323 -1.84 10.97 1.43
N TYR A 324 -2.22 10.99 2.70
CA TYR A 324 -2.89 12.14 3.29
C TYR A 324 -1.94 13.31 3.62
N GLU A 325 -0.62 13.11 3.69
CA GLU A 325 0.36 14.18 3.70
C GLU A 325 0.27 15.06 2.44
N VAL A 326 0.07 14.45 1.27
CA VAL A 326 -0.10 15.17 0.00
C VAL A 326 -1.47 15.86 -0.07
N ILE A 327 -2.53 15.13 0.31
CA ILE A 327 -3.91 15.65 0.20
C ILE A 327 -4.16 16.81 1.17
N ASP A 328 -3.66 16.72 2.42
CA ASP A 328 -3.98 17.66 3.52
C ASP A 328 -3.10 18.90 3.56
N ASN A 329 -2.13 19.03 2.67
CA ASN A 329 -1.21 20.18 2.71
C ASN A 329 -0.43 20.32 4.03
N LYS A 330 -0.04 19.20 4.65
CA LYS A 330 0.65 19.22 5.94
C LYS A 330 2.15 19.25 5.85
N VAL A 331 2.69 18.70 4.78
CA VAL A 331 4.14 18.54 4.56
C VAL A 331 4.58 19.27 3.30
N PHE A 332 3.69 19.37 2.33
CA PHE A 332 3.96 19.99 1.03
C PHE A 332 3.10 21.23 0.86
N ASP A 333 3.73 22.35 0.62
CA ASP A 333 3.02 23.61 0.37
C ASP A 333 2.36 23.60 -1.01
N LYS A 334 1.13 24.13 -1.07
CA LYS A 334 0.37 24.29 -2.32
C LYS A 334 0.51 25.72 -2.81
N GLU A 335 0.45 25.87 -4.13
CA GLU A 335 0.42 27.20 -4.77
C GLU A 335 -0.71 28.04 -4.16
N LYS A 336 -0.36 29.26 -3.72
CA LYS A 336 -1.30 30.26 -3.21
C LYS A 336 -1.26 31.42 -4.17
N PHE A 337 -2.38 31.82 -4.68
CA PHE A 337 -2.54 32.97 -5.55
C PHE A 337 -3.34 34.05 -4.84
N GLY A 338 -3.22 35.30 -5.33
CA GLY A 338 -4.05 36.41 -4.87
C GLY A 338 -5.47 36.35 -5.45
N ASP A 339 -6.23 37.42 -5.18
CA ASP A 339 -7.65 37.51 -5.53
C ASP A 339 -7.93 38.49 -6.67
N VAL A 340 -6.90 39.21 -7.21
CA VAL A 340 -7.06 40.18 -8.30
C VAL A 340 -7.19 39.42 -9.63
N GLY A 341 -8.40 39.42 -10.18
CA GLY A 341 -8.71 38.85 -11.49
C GLY A 341 -8.54 39.86 -12.60
N LEU A 342 -7.75 39.50 -13.63
CA LEU A 342 -7.58 40.30 -14.85
C LEU A 342 -7.84 39.41 -16.05
N ASP A 343 -8.79 39.81 -16.91
CA ASP A 343 -9.14 39.02 -18.10
C ASP A 343 -8.04 39.13 -19.17
N ARG A 344 -7.34 40.28 -19.24
CA ARG A 344 -6.28 40.51 -20.22
C ARG A 344 -5.16 41.33 -19.60
N LEU A 345 -3.91 40.92 -19.90
CA LEU A 345 -2.70 41.66 -19.61
C LEU A 345 -2.19 42.38 -20.88
N GLU A 346 -1.72 43.63 -20.74
CA GLU A 346 -1.05 44.37 -21.81
C GLU A 346 0.38 43.91 -22.02
N GLY A 347 1.00 43.37 -20.97
CA GLY A 347 2.29 42.71 -21.02
C GLY A 347 3.46 43.59 -20.51
N LYS A 348 3.22 44.59 -19.69
CA LYS A 348 4.27 45.31 -18.96
C LYS A 348 4.78 44.42 -17.83
N VAL A 349 6.10 44.18 -17.77
CA VAL A 349 6.76 43.40 -16.70
C VAL A 349 7.77 44.29 -16.00
N GLU A 350 7.68 44.38 -14.68
CA GLU A 350 8.59 45.21 -13.86
C GLU A 350 9.21 44.34 -12.76
N PHE A 351 10.54 44.29 -12.69
CA PHE A 351 11.31 43.74 -11.60
C PHE A 351 11.90 44.90 -10.79
N ASP A 352 11.71 44.92 -9.48
CA ASP A 352 12.25 45.89 -8.56
C ASP A 352 12.98 45.21 -7.41
N GLN A 353 14.33 45.33 -7.41
CA GLN A 353 15.24 44.78 -6.41
C GLN A 353 15.01 43.27 -6.12
N VAL A 354 14.71 42.47 -7.15
CA VAL A 354 14.38 41.08 -7.02
C VAL A 354 15.60 40.23 -6.74
N SER A 355 15.55 39.46 -5.65
CA SER A 355 16.54 38.44 -5.30
C SER A 355 15.87 37.06 -5.21
N PHE A 356 16.62 36.04 -5.58
CA PHE A 356 16.12 34.65 -5.56
C PHE A 356 17.23 33.64 -5.37
N SER A 357 16.96 32.61 -4.56
CA SER A 357 17.84 31.48 -4.30
C SER A 357 17.11 30.15 -4.46
N TYR A 358 17.71 29.18 -5.15
CA TYR A 358 17.24 27.80 -5.10
C TYR A 358 17.66 27.14 -3.78
N ASP A 359 16.73 26.42 -3.17
CA ASP A 359 17.01 25.58 -2.00
C ASP A 359 17.21 24.13 -2.48
N ARG A 360 18.42 23.63 -2.41
CA ARG A 360 18.75 22.24 -2.75
C ARG A 360 19.43 21.60 -1.56
N ASP A 361 18.84 20.53 -1.03
CA ASP A 361 19.33 19.79 0.13
C ASP A 361 19.54 20.68 1.39
N GLY A 362 18.65 21.67 1.61
CA GLY A 362 18.74 22.60 2.72
C GLY A 362 19.85 23.65 2.58
N ARG A 363 20.45 23.77 1.37
CA ARG A 363 21.46 24.82 1.06
C ARG A 363 20.88 25.81 0.06
N LYS A 364 20.71 27.04 0.50
CA LYS A 364 20.31 28.15 -0.39
C LYS A 364 21.47 28.50 -1.33
N ARG A 365 21.20 28.40 -2.64
CA ARG A 365 22.10 28.82 -3.69
C ARG A 365 21.56 30.08 -4.36
N PRO A 366 22.15 31.28 -4.07
CA PRO A 366 21.69 32.53 -4.65
C PRO A 366 21.94 32.53 -6.17
N VAL A 367 20.95 32.99 -6.93
CA VAL A 367 21.00 33.06 -8.40
C VAL A 367 20.71 34.46 -8.90
N LEU A 368 19.75 35.16 -8.30
CA LEU A 368 19.47 36.58 -8.60
C LEU A 368 19.73 37.41 -7.34
N ASN A 369 20.34 38.60 -7.52
CA ASN A 369 20.68 39.47 -6.42
C ASN A 369 20.32 40.91 -6.77
N GLY A 370 19.17 41.38 -6.27
CA GLY A 370 18.71 42.77 -6.39
C GLY A 370 18.55 43.24 -7.85
N ILE A 371 18.04 42.38 -8.74
CA ILE A 371 17.88 42.79 -10.15
C ILE A 371 16.65 43.68 -10.34
N SER A 372 16.81 44.74 -11.15
CA SER A 372 15.73 45.66 -11.51
C SER A 372 15.77 45.91 -13.02
N PHE A 373 14.61 45.76 -13.67
CA PHE A 373 14.41 46.10 -15.09
C PHE A 373 12.92 46.25 -15.38
N THR A 374 12.60 46.90 -16.49
CA THR A 374 11.22 47.01 -16.99
C THR A 374 11.18 46.58 -18.46
N VAL A 375 10.17 45.78 -18.81
CA VAL A 375 9.81 45.43 -20.19
C VAL A 375 8.48 46.08 -20.51
N HIS A 376 8.40 46.84 -21.58
CA HIS A 376 7.18 47.52 -22.00
C HIS A 376 6.29 46.65 -22.86
N PRO A 377 4.99 46.93 -22.97
CA PRO A 377 4.09 46.21 -23.87
C PRO A 377 4.63 46.18 -25.33
N ASN A 378 4.51 45.06 -25.99
CA ASN A 378 5.01 44.79 -27.36
C ASN A 378 6.54 44.91 -27.52
N GLU A 379 7.32 45.03 -26.46
CA GLU A 379 8.78 45.01 -26.51
C GLU A 379 9.31 43.61 -26.65
N ARG A 380 10.46 43.47 -27.36
CA ARG A 380 11.22 42.20 -27.47
C ARG A 380 12.52 42.33 -26.69
N VAL A 381 12.65 41.57 -25.63
CA VAL A 381 13.82 41.58 -24.74
C VAL A 381 14.52 40.21 -24.79
N ALA A 382 15.85 40.24 -24.90
CA ALA A 382 16.69 39.05 -24.84
C ALA A 382 17.59 39.07 -23.60
N PHE A 383 17.50 38.01 -22.78
CA PHE A 383 18.45 37.82 -21.67
C PHE A 383 19.65 37.01 -22.16
N VAL A 384 20.83 37.62 -22.15
CA VAL A 384 22.09 37.00 -22.57
C VAL A 384 23.04 36.84 -21.39
N GLY A 385 23.82 35.77 -21.38
CA GLY A 385 24.77 35.48 -20.31
C GLY A 385 25.21 34.03 -20.29
N ARG A 386 26.21 33.73 -19.46
CA ARG A 386 26.76 32.38 -19.27
C ARG A 386 25.68 31.39 -18.78
N SER A 387 25.93 30.08 -18.98
CA SER A 387 25.08 29.05 -18.36
C SER A 387 25.06 29.24 -16.83
N GLY A 388 23.89 29.17 -16.22
CA GLY A 388 23.72 29.42 -14.78
C GLY A 388 23.58 30.89 -14.36
N ALA A 389 23.57 31.87 -15.28
CA ALA A 389 23.42 33.29 -14.98
C ALA A 389 21.99 33.70 -14.54
N GLY A 390 21.08 32.77 -14.33
CA GLY A 390 19.72 33.07 -13.86
C GLY A 390 18.68 33.36 -14.93
N LYS A 391 19.01 33.22 -16.23
CA LYS A 391 18.05 33.50 -17.32
C LYS A 391 16.73 32.74 -17.19
N THR A 392 16.79 31.42 -17.01
CA THR A 392 15.61 30.59 -16.81
C THR A 392 14.89 30.92 -15.49
N THR A 393 15.61 31.35 -14.48
CA THR A 393 15.05 31.77 -13.20
C THR A 393 14.14 32.98 -13.33
N ILE A 394 14.50 33.95 -14.18
CA ILE A 394 13.64 35.13 -14.48
C ILE A 394 12.29 34.63 -15.06
N PHE A 395 12.31 33.74 -16.03
CA PHE A 395 11.06 33.20 -16.60
C PHE A 395 10.25 32.41 -15.57
N ASN A 396 10.91 31.62 -14.72
CA ASN A 396 10.24 30.88 -13.64
C ASN A 396 9.55 31.81 -12.63
N LEU A 397 10.13 32.98 -12.34
CA LEU A 397 9.55 33.98 -11.48
C LEU A 397 8.39 34.74 -12.15
N ILE A 398 8.53 35.12 -13.44
CA ILE A 398 7.45 35.79 -14.21
C ILE A 398 6.22 34.87 -14.32
N THR A 399 6.42 33.56 -14.49
CA THR A 399 5.32 32.60 -14.56
C THR A 399 4.81 32.15 -13.20
N ARG A 400 5.42 32.68 -12.12
CA ARG A 400 5.08 32.35 -10.75
C ARG A 400 5.13 30.84 -10.44
N LEU A 401 6.11 30.15 -11.03
CA LEU A 401 6.50 28.79 -10.64
C LEU A 401 7.32 28.81 -9.33
N TYR A 402 7.97 29.95 -9.04
CA TYR A 402 8.71 30.22 -7.80
C TYR A 402 8.37 31.62 -7.30
N HIS A 403 8.56 31.83 -6.01
CA HIS A 403 8.40 33.14 -5.36
C HIS A 403 9.76 33.79 -5.19
N ALA A 404 9.85 35.14 -5.35
CA ALA A 404 11.06 35.88 -5.05
C ALA A 404 11.37 35.82 -3.54
N ASP A 405 12.67 35.75 -3.19
CA ASP A 405 13.09 35.83 -1.78
C ASP A 405 12.93 37.28 -1.24
N SER A 406 13.13 38.27 -2.11
CA SER A 406 12.92 39.71 -1.82
C SER A 406 12.72 40.51 -3.10
N GLY A 407 12.26 41.74 -2.98
CA GLY A 407 11.86 42.58 -4.11
C GLY A 407 10.43 42.34 -4.56
N THR A 408 10.02 43.03 -5.62
CA THR A 408 8.66 42.92 -6.19
C THR A 408 8.69 42.68 -7.69
N ILE A 409 7.76 41.86 -8.16
CA ILE A 409 7.53 41.62 -9.58
C ILE A 409 6.12 42.09 -9.91
N LYS A 410 5.99 43.00 -10.87
CA LYS A 410 4.68 43.51 -11.26
C LYS A 410 4.36 43.16 -12.70
N LEU A 411 3.09 42.83 -12.95
CA LEU A 411 2.49 42.68 -14.28
C LEU A 411 1.43 43.75 -14.47
N ASP A 412 1.63 44.59 -15.46
CA ASP A 412 0.77 45.76 -15.72
C ASP A 412 0.50 46.66 -14.49
N GLY A 413 1.54 46.79 -13.62
CA GLY A 413 1.46 47.59 -12.38
C GLY A 413 0.91 46.85 -11.17
N TYR A 414 0.35 45.62 -11.32
CA TYR A 414 -0.11 44.80 -10.22
C TYR A 414 0.98 43.87 -9.72
N ASP A 415 1.10 43.73 -8.43
CA ASP A 415 2.03 42.75 -7.84
C ASP A 415 1.59 41.37 -8.26
N ILE A 416 2.53 40.54 -8.79
CA ILE A 416 2.27 39.20 -9.27
C ILE A 416 1.71 38.29 -8.16
N GLU A 417 2.03 38.54 -6.90
CA GLU A 417 1.53 37.82 -5.74
C GLU A 417 0.05 38.11 -5.46
N SER A 418 -0.46 39.28 -5.90
CA SER A 418 -1.87 39.64 -5.75
C SER A 418 -2.80 39.05 -6.83
N LEU A 419 -2.22 38.58 -7.94
CA LEU A 419 -2.99 38.10 -9.09
C LEU A 419 -3.54 36.70 -8.90
N THR A 420 -4.72 36.44 -9.49
CA THR A 420 -5.25 35.08 -9.56
C THR A 420 -4.43 34.19 -10.48
N ARG A 421 -4.50 32.87 -10.28
CA ARG A 421 -3.84 31.87 -11.12
C ARG A 421 -4.24 32.04 -12.59
N ASP A 422 -5.53 32.23 -12.85
CA ASP A 422 -6.08 32.34 -14.21
C ASP A 422 -5.58 33.60 -14.91
N SER A 423 -5.48 34.75 -14.19
CA SER A 423 -4.92 35.99 -14.73
C SER A 423 -3.48 35.85 -15.21
N ILE A 424 -2.67 35.03 -14.49
CA ILE A 424 -1.30 34.78 -14.89
C ILE A 424 -1.22 33.73 -16.01
N ARG A 425 -1.84 32.57 -15.83
CA ARG A 425 -1.67 31.40 -16.72
C ARG A 425 -2.35 31.55 -18.06
N ASN A 426 -3.50 32.25 -18.13
CA ASN A 426 -4.24 32.43 -19.38
C ASN A 426 -3.66 33.57 -20.25
N ASN A 427 -2.88 34.48 -19.66
CA ASN A 427 -2.30 35.62 -20.38
C ASN A 427 -0.82 35.43 -20.75
N MET A 428 -0.21 34.28 -20.37
CA MET A 428 1.20 33.98 -20.66
C MET A 428 1.36 32.66 -21.36
N SER A 429 2.32 32.63 -22.30
CA SER A 429 2.76 31.38 -22.93
C SER A 429 4.27 31.24 -22.79
N ILE A 430 4.73 30.05 -22.43
CA ILE A 430 6.14 29.71 -22.34
C ILE A 430 6.48 28.60 -23.34
N ILE A 431 7.55 28.78 -24.08
CA ILE A 431 8.15 27.72 -24.90
C ILE A 431 9.43 27.30 -24.21
N THR A 432 9.43 26.07 -23.70
CA THR A 432 10.61 25.49 -23.04
C THR A 432 11.56 24.88 -24.05
N GLN A 433 12.83 24.70 -23.67
CA GLN A 433 13.86 24.08 -24.48
C GLN A 433 13.50 22.61 -24.81
N SER A 434 12.77 21.94 -23.93
CA SER A 434 12.23 20.59 -24.12
C SER A 434 10.72 20.67 -23.90
N PRO A 435 9.93 20.89 -24.95
CA PRO A 435 8.46 20.89 -24.84
C PRO A 435 7.97 19.49 -24.50
N TYR A 436 6.91 19.42 -23.68
CA TYR A 436 6.23 18.18 -23.33
C TYR A 436 5.39 17.70 -24.49
#